data_017a7eb271c5cf0c70ac926e81372387
#
_entry.id   017a7eb271c5cf0c70ac926e81372387
#
_cell.length_a   1.000
_cell.length_b   1.000
_cell.length_c   1.000
_cell.angle_alpha   90.00
_cell.angle_beta   90.00
_cell.angle_gamma   90.00
#
_symmetry.space_group_name_H-M   'P 1'
#
loop_
_entity.id
_entity.type
_entity.pdbx_description
1 polymer ?
#
loop_
_entity_poly.entity_id
_entity_poly.type
_entity_poly.pdbx_seq_one_letter_code
_entity_poly.pdbx_strand_id
1 'polypeptide(L)'
;MNKLKISQVQFQASHIPTLNAEILEKSFNKTLKFKPHLICTPECSNIITNDKNYLISNAPYQNTCPVLKMAKDFAKKNKVTINLGSLLLKVKYQRKLVNKSYFINNNGFIEKTYDKIHMFDVKINKKENHKESSLFQAGIK
;
A
#
# COMPACT_ATOMS: atom_id res chain seq x y z
N MET A 1 31.92 6.47 2.91
CA MET A 1 30.54 6.72 2.41
C MET A 1 29.58 5.75 3.09
N ASN A 2 28.57 6.24 3.76
CA ASN A 2 27.51 5.39 4.34
C ASN A 2 26.62 4.87 3.20
N LYS A 3 26.57 3.54 2.99
CA LYS A 3 25.71 2.92 1.98
C LYS A 3 24.31 2.73 2.52
N LEU A 4 23.29 3.20 1.80
CA LEU A 4 21.89 2.90 2.08
C LEU A 4 21.54 1.52 1.49
N LYS A 5 21.09 0.58 2.33
CA LYS A 5 20.61 -0.74 1.91
C LYS A 5 19.09 -0.70 1.79
N ILE A 6 18.57 -0.97 0.61
CA ILE A 6 17.14 -1.02 0.33
C ILE A 6 16.76 -2.44 -0.08
N SER A 7 15.70 -2.97 0.50
CA SER A 7 15.05 -4.19 0.07
C SER A 7 13.72 -3.87 -0.61
N GLN A 8 13.58 -4.26 -1.86
CA GLN A 8 12.32 -4.17 -2.58
C GLN A 8 11.61 -5.52 -2.50
N VAL A 9 10.39 -5.51 -1.97
CA VAL A 9 9.52 -6.69 -1.90
C VAL A 9 8.59 -6.66 -3.10
N GLN A 10 8.72 -7.65 -3.95
CA GLN A 10 7.79 -7.89 -5.05
C GLN A 10 6.91 -9.09 -4.71
N PHE A 11 5.59 -8.92 -4.80
CA PHE A 11 4.62 -9.98 -4.57
C PHE A 11 3.35 -9.71 -5.39
N GLN A 12 2.55 -10.74 -5.56
CA GLN A 12 1.23 -10.61 -6.16
C GLN A 12 0.21 -10.41 -5.04
N ALA A 13 -0.36 -9.21 -4.95
CA ALA A 13 -1.43 -8.94 -4.00
C ALA A 13 -2.71 -9.69 -4.41
N SER A 14 -3.45 -10.15 -3.42
CA SER A 14 -4.77 -10.78 -3.56
C SER A 14 -5.89 -9.78 -3.25
N HIS A 15 -7.13 -10.23 -3.40
CA HIS A 15 -8.31 -9.45 -2.99
C HIS A 15 -8.60 -9.53 -1.47
N ILE A 16 -7.79 -10.26 -0.69
CA ILE A 16 -7.98 -10.47 0.75
C ILE A 16 -6.92 -9.70 1.53
N PRO A 17 -7.26 -8.58 2.21
CA PRO A 17 -6.28 -7.74 2.91
C PRO A 17 -5.48 -8.43 4.01
N THR A 18 -6.10 -9.36 4.74
CA THR A 18 -5.41 -10.11 5.82
C THR A 18 -4.35 -11.05 5.24
N LEU A 19 -4.67 -11.76 4.16
CA LEU A 19 -3.72 -12.63 3.47
C LEU A 19 -2.54 -11.84 2.93
N ASN A 20 -2.77 -10.64 2.38
CA ASN A 20 -1.68 -9.78 1.90
C ASN A 20 -0.77 -9.32 3.04
N ALA A 21 -1.32 -9.04 4.22
CA ALA A 21 -0.50 -8.72 5.40
C ALA A 21 0.41 -9.90 5.80
N GLU A 22 -0.11 -11.13 5.82
CA GLU A 22 0.68 -12.33 6.12
C GLU A 22 1.79 -12.60 5.09
N ILE A 23 1.47 -12.47 3.79
CA ILE A 23 2.45 -12.63 2.71
C ILE A 23 3.57 -11.59 2.81
N LEU A 24 3.20 -10.33 3.07
CA LEU A 24 4.16 -9.25 3.24
C LEU A 24 5.02 -9.45 4.48
N GLU A 25 4.45 -9.86 5.62
CA GLU A 25 5.21 -10.14 6.83
C GLU A 25 6.25 -11.24 6.60
N LYS A 26 5.86 -12.35 5.97
CA LYS A 26 6.79 -13.42 5.57
C LYS A 26 7.89 -12.91 4.65
N SER A 27 7.54 -12.02 3.71
CA SER A 27 8.50 -11.43 2.78
C SER A 27 9.46 -10.47 3.47
N PHE A 28 8.96 -9.64 4.38
CA PHE A 28 9.77 -8.73 5.20
C PHE A 28 10.78 -9.51 6.06
N ASN A 29 10.34 -10.59 6.71
CA ASN A 29 11.22 -11.45 7.49
C ASN A 29 12.39 -11.99 6.65
N LYS A 30 12.17 -12.37 5.39
CA LYS A 30 13.22 -12.81 4.48
C LYS A 30 14.25 -11.72 4.18
N THR A 31 13.87 -10.44 4.26
CA THR A 31 14.80 -9.33 4.00
C THR A 31 15.75 -9.06 5.16
N LEU A 32 15.39 -9.42 6.39
CA LEU A 32 16.16 -9.09 7.60
C LEU A 32 17.59 -9.63 7.58
N LYS A 33 17.84 -10.77 6.91
CA LYS A 33 19.20 -11.33 6.75
C LYS A 33 20.16 -10.37 6.02
N PHE A 34 19.63 -9.45 5.21
CA PHE A 34 20.41 -8.44 4.49
C PHE A 34 20.61 -7.15 5.29
N LYS A 35 19.98 -7.02 6.46
CA LYS A 35 20.02 -5.85 7.34
C LYS A 35 19.67 -4.57 6.57
N PRO A 36 18.46 -4.48 5.96
CA PRO A 36 18.05 -3.30 5.20
C PRO A 36 17.82 -2.10 6.12
N HIS A 37 18.10 -0.90 5.63
CA HIS A 37 17.69 0.35 6.26
C HIS A 37 16.25 0.72 5.89
N LEU A 38 15.83 0.32 4.69
CA LEU A 38 14.52 0.60 4.11
C LEU A 38 13.97 -0.65 3.41
N ILE A 39 12.69 -0.95 3.67
CA ILE A 39 11.92 -1.95 2.91
C ILE A 39 10.84 -1.23 2.13
N CYS A 40 10.73 -1.52 0.82
CA CYS A 40 9.72 -0.95 -0.07
C CYS A 40 8.77 -2.04 -0.57
N THR A 41 7.48 -1.70 -0.67
CA THR A 41 6.45 -2.56 -1.28
C THR A 41 5.88 -1.93 -2.56
N PRO A 42 5.21 -2.69 -3.43
CA PRO A 42 4.55 -2.15 -4.61
C PRO A 42 3.29 -1.34 -4.29
N GLU A 43 2.70 -0.76 -5.32
CA GLU A 43 1.37 -0.14 -5.29
C GLU A 43 0.29 -1.18 -4.93
N CYS A 44 -0.83 -0.74 -4.33
CA CYS A 44 -1.99 -1.58 -4.00
C CYS A 44 -1.66 -2.80 -3.11
N SER A 45 -0.72 -2.64 -2.18
CA SER A 45 -0.19 -3.74 -1.36
C SER A 45 -1.21 -4.40 -0.42
N ASN A 46 -2.38 -3.79 -0.18
CA ASN A 46 -3.37 -4.34 0.74
C ASN A 46 -4.52 -5.10 0.06
N ILE A 47 -4.88 -4.72 -1.16
CA ILE A 47 -5.99 -5.34 -1.89
C ILE A 47 -5.87 -5.01 -3.37
N ILE A 48 -6.09 -6.01 -4.23
CA ILE A 48 -6.20 -5.83 -5.67
C ILE A 48 -7.28 -6.76 -6.23
N THR A 49 -8.15 -6.21 -7.08
CA THR A 49 -9.22 -6.95 -7.75
C THR A 49 -9.74 -6.16 -8.94
N ASN A 50 -10.25 -6.85 -9.96
CA ASN A 50 -10.94 -6.24 -11.09
C ASN A 50 -12.44 -5.97 -10.80
N ASP A 51 -12.98 -6.55 -9.72
CA ASP A 51 -14.35 -6.33 -9.28
C ASP A 51 -14.41 -5.03 -8.44
N LYS A 52 -14.95 -3.97 -9.07
CA LYS A 52 -15.10 -2.64 -8.45
C LYS A 52 -16.02 -2.67 -7.23
N ASN A 53 -17.11 -3.44 -7.28
CA ASN A 53 -18.07 -3.53 -6.19
C ASN A 53 -17.45 -4.25 -4.99
N TYR A 54 -16.72 -5.32 -5.25
CA TYR A 54 -15.95 -6.01 -4.22
C TYR A 54 -14.93 -5.07 -3.58
N LEU A 55 -14.17 -4.32 -4.39
CA LEU A 55 -13.16 -3.39 -3.88
C LEU A 55 -13.78 -2.32 -2.98
N ILE A 56 -14.88 -1.67 -3.41
CA ILE A 56 -15.58 -0.68 -2.60
C ILE A 56 -16.08 -1.27 -1.29
N SER A 57 -16.61 -2.50 -1.33
CA SER A 57 -17.16 -3.16 -0.15
C SER A 57 -16.09 -3.63 0.85
N ASN A 58 -14.91 -4.05 0.36
CA ASN A 58 -13.89 -4.74 1.17
C ASN A 58 -12.60 -3.95 1.40
N ALA A 59 -12.37 -2.82 0.72
CA ALA A 59 -11.26 -1.94 1.06
C ALA A 59 -11.37 -1.52 2.54
N PRO A 60 -10.30 -1.63 3.33
CA PRO A 60 -10.34 -1.25 4.74
C PRO A 60 -10.28 0.27 4.92
N TYR A 61 -10.66 0.76 6.09
CA TYR A 61 -10.26 2.08 6.56
C TYR A 61 -8.81 2.06 7.03
N GLN A 62 -8.17 3.24 7.11
CA GLN A 62 -6.78 3.34 7.57
C GLN A 62 -6.54 2.66 8.92
N ASN A 63 -7.42 2.90 9.90
CA ASN A 63 -7.31 2.36 11.26
C ASN A 63 -7.59 0.86 11.37
N THR A 64 -8.21 0.25 10.37
CA THR A 64 -8.53 -1.19 10.34
C THR A 64 -7.73 -1.95 9.27
N CYS A 65 -6.79 -1.28 8.57
CA CYS A 65 -6.02 -1.90 7.51
C CYS A 65 -4.97 -2.88 8.06
N PRO A 66 -5.11 -4.20 7.79
CA PRO A 66 -4.18 -5.20 8.32
C PRO A 66 -2.74 -4.99 7.86
N VAL A 67 -2.54 -4.61 6.59
CA VAL A 67 -1.20 -4.36 6.03
C VAL A 67 -0.53 -3.17 6.72
N LEU A 68 -1.28 -2.07 6.95
CA LEU A 68 -0.72 -0.91 7.63
C LEU A 68 -0.36 -1.22 9.08
N LYS A 69 -1.23 -1.95 9.78
CA LYS A 69 -0.96 -2.40 11.15
C LYS A 69 0.29 -3.27 11.20
N MET A 70 0.35 -4.30 10.37
CA MET A 70 1.50 -5.21 10.28
C MET A 70 2.79 -4.44 10.01
N ALA A 71 2.80 -3.53 9.02
CA ALA A 71 3.99 -2.76 8.66
C ALA A 71 4.49 -1.87 9.82
N LYS A 72 3.59 -1.21 10.55
CA LYS A 72 3.94 -0.41 11.74
C LYS A 72 4.56 -1.26 12.84
N ASP A 73 3.95 -2.41 13.15
CA ASP A 73 4.42 -3.32 14.18
C ASP A 73 5.78 -3.92 13.78
N PHE A 74 5.93 -4.30 12.51
CA PHE A 74 7.19 -4.83 11.96
C PHE A 74 8.32 -3.81 12.00
N ALA A 75 8.07 -2.56 11.57
CA ALA A 75 9.04 -1.47 11.60
C ALA A 75 9.56 -1.22 13.01
N LYS A 76 8.64 -1.13 13.99
CA LYS A 76 8.97 -0.93 15.41
C LYS A 76 9.80 -2.07 15.98
N LYS A 77 9.37 -3.32 15.72
CA LYS A 77 10.03 -4.53 16.24
C LYS A 77 11.44 -4.70 15.70
N ASN A 78 11.62 -4.48 14.40
CA ASN A 78 12.88 -4.78 13.70
C ASN A 78 13.76 -3.55 13.48
N LYS A 79 13.34 -2.37 13.95
CA LYS A 79 14.07 -1.10 13.81
C LYS A 79 14.43 -0.76 12.36
N VAL A 80 13.51 -1.05 11.42
CA VAL A 80 13.66 -0.81 9.99
C VAL A 80 12.60 0.18 9.49
N THR A 81 12.98 1.07 8.59
CA THR A 81 12.04 1.97 7.92
C THR A 81 11.27 1.22 6.83
N ILE A 82 9.98 1.52 6.66
CA ILE A 82 9.15 0.89 5.63
C ILE A 82 8.47 1.96 4.77
N ASN A 83 8.59 1.82 3.46
CA ASN A 83 7.81 2.56 2.49
C ASN A 83 6.77 1.63 1.86
N LEU A 84 5.51 1.76 2.28
CA LEU A 84 4.41 1.11 1.59
C LEU A 84 4.11 1.91 0.32
N GLY A 85 4.34 1.28 -0.84
CA GLY A 85 4.16 1.90 -2.15
C GLY A 85 2.76 2.50 -2.30
N SER A 86 1.72 1.74 -2.02
CA SER A 86 0.42 2.31 -1.63
C SER A 86 -0.55 1.28 -1.06
N LEU A 87 -1.62 1.81 -0.45
CA LEU A 87 -2.78 1.08 0.05
C LEU A 87 -4.06 1.72 -0.50
N LEU A 88 -5.03 0.88 -0.88
CA LEU A 88 -6.36 1.30 -1.29
C LEU A 88 -7.26 1.34 -0.06
N LEU A 89 -7.78 2.52 0.28
CA LEU A 89 -8.47 2.74 1.56
C LEU A 89 -9.79 3.47 1.38
N LYS A 90 -10.76 3.14 2.23
CA LYS A 90 -11.97 3.94 2.45
C LYS A 90 -11.65 5.20 3.24
N VAL A 91 -12.35 6.28 2.92
CA VAL A 91 -12.39 7.50 3.72
C VAL A 91 -13.79 7.69 4.27
N LYS A 92 -13.91 8.05 5.56
CA LYS A 92 -15.22 8.29 6.17
C LYS A 92 -15.98 9.37 5.42
N TYR A 93 -17.27 9.15 5.23
CA TYR A 93 -18.19 10.07 4.55
C TYR A 93 -17.88 10.34 3.08
N GLN A 94 -16.99 9.57 2.46
CA GLN A 94 -16.68 9.68 1.03
C GLN A 94 -17.11 8.41 0.29
N ARG A 95 -17.57 8.59 -0.95
CA ARG A 95 -17.97 7.48 -1.83
C ARG A 95 -16.77 6.86 -2.55
N LYS A 96 -15.73 7.66 -2.79
CA LYS A 96 -14.52 7.22 -3.48
C LYS A 96 -13.47 6.75 -2.50
N LEU A 97 -12.67 5.80 -2.94
CA LEU A 97 -11.49 5.33 -2.25
C LEU A 97 -10.33 6.32 -2.44
N VAL A 98 -9.28 6.16 -1.64
CA VAL A 98 -7.98 6.82 -1.86
C VAL A 98 -6.90 5.77 -2.11
N ASN A 99 -5.95 6.13 -2.95
CA ASN A 99 -4.72 5.37 -3.16
C ASN A 99 -3.60 6.13 -2.43
N LYS A 100 -3.18 5.60 -1.26
CA LYS A 100 -2.32 6.33 -0.31
C LYS A 100 -1.04 5.58 -0.01
N SER A 101 0.10 6.25 -0.19
CA SER A 101 1.43 5.78 0.22
C SER A 101 1.74 6.14 1.66
N TYR A 102 2.57 5.34 2.32
CA TYR A 102 2.97 5.54 3.71
C TYR A 102 4.47 5.37 3.88
N PHE A 103 5.11 6.36 4.50
CA PHE A 103 6.47 6.24 4.99
C PHE A 103 6.44 6.07 6.51
N ILE A 104 6.88 4.89 6.97
CA ILE A 104 6.82 4.46 8.37
C ILE A 104 8.26 4.38 8.89
N ASN A 105 8.56 5.14 9.93
CA ASN A 105 9.89 5.13 10.52
C ASN A 105 10.16 3.88 11.37
N ASN A 106 11.40 3.69 11.76
CA ASN A 106 11.88 2.55 12.53
C ASN A 106 11.34 2.44 13.97
N ASN A 107 10.51 3.39 14.40
CA ASN A 107 9.74 3.32 15.65
C ASN A 107 8.27 2.93 15.40
N GLY A 108 7.89 2.67 14.14
CA GLY A 108 6.53 2.29 13.74
C GLY A 108 5.55 3.46 13.62
N PHE A 109 6.04 4.71 13.61
CA PHE A 109 5.20 5.88 13.39
C PHE A 109 5.13 6.22 11.90
N ILE A 110 3.93 6.62 11.46
CA ILE A 110 3.74 7.19 10.13
C ILE A 110 4.38 8.57 10.14
N GLU A 111 5.41 8.76 9.35
CA GLU A 111 6.17 10.01 9.27
C GLU A 111 5.69 10.88 8.11
N LYS A 112 5.37 10.25 6.98
CA LYS A 112 4.83 10.92 5.79
C LYS A 112 3.78 10.05 5.13
N THR A 113 2.83 10.72 4.45
CA THR A 113 1.86 10.08 3.57
C THR A 113 1.75 10.86 2.27
N TYR A 114 1.33 10.17 1.22
CA TYR A 114 1.04 10.79 -0.07
C TYR A 114 -0.21 10.15 -0.65
N ASP A 115 -1.20 10.98 -1.00
CA ASP A 115 -2.36 10.56 -1.76
C ASP A 115 -2.08 10.73 -3.24
N LYS A 116 -2.25 9.66 -4.02
CA LYS A 116 -2.04 9.68 -5.47
C LYS A 116 -2.85 10.81 -6.10
N ILE A 117 -2.16 11.70 -6.82
CA ILE A 117 -2.76 12.89 -7.46
C ILE A 117 -3.21 12.55 -8.87
N HIS A 118 -2.33 11.90 -9.66
CA HIS A 118 -2.60 11.59 -11.06
C HIS A 118 -3.23 10.20 -11.18
N MET A 119 -4.49 10.17 -11.63
CA MET A 119 -5.23 8.92 -11.86
C MET A 119 -4.87 8.35 -13.23
N PHE A 120 -4.83 7.01 -13.30
CA PHE A 120 -4.62 6.30 -14.54
C PHE A 120 -5.94 6.18 -15.30
N ASP A 121 -6.24 7.19 -16.12
CA ASP A 121 -7.41 7.23 -16.99
C ASP A 121 -6.94 7.04 -18.43
N VAL A 122 -7.16 5.84 -18.98
CA VAL A 122 -6.67 5.46 -20.31
C VAL A 122 -7.77 4.80 -21.11
N LYS A 123 -7.90 5.22 -22.37
CA LYS A 123 -8.74 4.58 -23.37
C LYS A 123 -7.86 3.75 -24.28
N ILE A 124 -7.87 2.44 -24.11
CA ILE A 124 -7.03 1.51 -24.89
C ILE A 124 -7.61 1.32 -26.30
N ASN A 125 -8.93 1.13 -26.39
CA ASN A 125 -9.65 1.04 -27.65
C ASN A 125 -11.13 1.41 -27.48
N LYS A 126 -11.97 1.25 -28.53
CA LYS A 126 -13.40 1.58 -28.46
C LYS A 126 -14.20 0.77 -27.42
N LYS A 127 -13.72 -0.41 -27.03
CA LYS A 127 -14.39 -1.33 -26.10
C LYS A 127 -13.75 -1.37 -24.72
N GLU A 128 -12.49 -0.92 -24.59
CA GLU A 128 -11.70 -1.04 -23.37
C GLU A 128 -11.27 0.35 -22.89
N ASN A 129 -11.88 0.76 -21.78
CA ASN A 129 -11.64 2.03 -21.13
C ASN A 129 -11.33 1.78 -19.64
N HIS A 130 -10.14 2.14 -19.20
CA HIS A 130 -9.76 2.11 -17.81
C HIS A 130 -9.85 3.52 -17.24
N LYS A 131 -10.70 3.71 -16.24
CA LYS A 131 -10.96 5.02 -15.63
C LYS A 131 -10.82 4.94 -14.11
N GLU A 132 -9.60 5.10 -13.63
CA GLU A 132 -9.27 5.06 -12.20
C GLU A 132 -9.97 6.20 -11.44
N SER A 133 -10.10 7.38 -12.05
CA SER A 133 -10.79 8.54 -11.46
C SER A 133 -12.28 8.30 -11.15
N SER A 134 -12.90 7.28 -11.73
CA SER A 134 -14.29 6.90 -11.39
C SER A 134 -14.41 6.29 -9.99
N LEU A 135 -13.34 5.67 -9.48
CA LEU A 135 -13.32 4.90 -8.24
C LEU A 135 -12.51 5.58 -7.14
N PHE A 136 -11.47 6.31 -7.51
CA PHE A 136 -10.55 6.95 -6.58
C PHE A 136 -10.66 8.46 -6.58
N GLN A 137 -10.46 9.05 -5.42
CA GLN A 137 -10.30 10.49 -5.24
C GLN A 137 -8.83 10.84 -5.36
N ALA A 138 -8.52 11.82 -6.22
CA ALA A 138 -7.18 12.36 -6.32
C ALA A 138 -6.79 13.14 -5.05
N GLY A 139 -5.52 13.05 -4.70
CA GLY A 139 -4.92 13.88 -3.67
C GLY A 139 -4.90 15.36 -4.10
N ILE A 140 -4.67 16.23 -3.13
CA ILE A 140 -4.49 17.68 -3.33
C ILE A 140 -2.99 17.97 -3.30
N LYS A 141 -2.53 18.85 -4.18
CA LYS A 141 -1.12 19.34 -4.19
C LYS A 141 -0.84 20.20 -2.99
#